data_228aa9cc8cb26dd5251da9f49106575b
#
_entry.id   228aa9cc8cb26dd5251da9f49106575b
#
_cell.length_a   1.000
_cell.length_b   1.000
_cell.length_c   1.000
_cell.angle_alpha   90.00
_cell.angle_beta   90.00
_cell.angle_gamma   90.00
#
_symmetry.space_group_name_H-M   'P 1'
#
loop_
_entity.id
_entity.type
_entity.pdbx_description
1 polymer ?
#
loop_
_entity_poly.entity_id
_entity_poly.type
_entity_poly.pdbx_seq_one_letter_code
_entity_poly.pdbx_strand_id
1 'polypeptide(L)'
;SNSNLPLMYKISAAWAGHEGSMLLWCVVSSFWMFLASIFSGDLHKSLRINFLATMGILNLGFLLFVVATSNPFDRTMTVPIDGGDLNPLLQDFGLIVHPPMLYMGYVGLSVVFSFAIACCFESDFKKEWAQWIRPWILASWSFLTLGIALGSWWAYYELGWGGWWFWDPVENASFMPWLMSTALLH
;
A
#
# COMPACT_ATOMS: atom_id res chain seq x y z
N SER A 1 11.04 -5.30 -18.50
CA SER A 1 10.81 -4.08 -19.31
C SER A 1 11.85 -3.97 -20.42
N ASN A 2 11.48 -3.30 -21.53
CA ASN A 2 12.34 -3.06 -22.68
C ASN A 2 13.61 -2.28 -22.27
N SER A 3 14.77 -2.66 -22.86
CA SER A 3 16.06 -2.05 -22.58
C SER A 3 16.17 -0.58 -23.02
N ASN A 4 15.32 -0.13 -23.96
CA ASN A 4 15.30 1.23 -24.48
C ASN A 4 14.46 2.22 -23.66
N LEU A 5 13.67 1.75 -22.68
CA LEU A 5 12.88 2.63 -21.83
C LEU A 5 13.77 3.54 -20.96
N PRO A 6 13.38 4.79 -20.69
CA PRO A 6 14.03 5.63 -19.69
C PRO A 6 14.08 4.95 -18.33
N LEU A 7 15.14 5.22 -17.55
CA LEU A 7 15.38 4.53 -16.26
C LEU A 7 14.18 4.60 -15.31
N MET A 8 13.50 5.75 -15.25
CA MET A 8 12.33 5.93 -14.37
C MET A 8 11.21 4.95 -14.73
N TYR A 9 10.95 4.74 -16.02
CA TYR A 9 9.94 3.78 -16.49
C TYR A 9 10.38 2.33 -16.36
N LYS A 10 11.69 2.03 -16.44
CA LYS A 10 12.21 0.69 -16.11
C LYS A 10 11.94 0.32 -14.65
N ILE A 11 12.13 1.29 -13.75
CA ILE A 11 11.87 1.09 -12.31
C ILE A 11 10.37 0.95 -12.06
N SER A 12 9.54 1.88 -12.60
CA SER A 12 8.09 1.86 -12.37
C SER A 12 7.39 0.70 -13.07
N ALA A 13 7.96 0.17 -14.15
CA ALA A 13 7.47 -1.06 -14.78
C ALA A 13 7.47 -2.27 -13.83
N ALA A 14 8.26 -2.23 -12.76
CA ALA A 14 8.23 -3.29 -11.73
C ALA A 14 6.86 -3.43 -11.08
N TRP A 15 6.12 -2.33 -10.89
CA TRP A 15 4.77 -2.35 -10.33
C TRP A 15 3.65 -2.10 -11.34
N ALA A 16 3.98 -1.98 -12.62
CA ALA A 16 2.97 -1.85 -13.67
C ALA A 16 2.23 -3.18 -13.95
N GLY A 17 2.84 -4.31 -13.59
CA GLY A 17 2.24 -5.65 -13.68
C GLY A 17 1.69 -6.11 -12.34
N HIS A 18 0.78 -7.11 -12.38
CA HIS A 18 0.10 -7.65 -11.20
C HIS A 18 1.09 -8.21 -10.17
N GLU A 19 2.03 -9.04 -10.58
CA GLU A 19 2.98 -9.72 -9.69
C GLU A 19 3.91 -8.72 -9.00
N GLY A 20 4.42 -7.76 -9.76
CA GLY A 20 5.30 -6.73 -9.22
C GLY A 20 4.56 -5.71 -8.35
N SER A 21 3.30 -5.43 -8.66
CA SER A 21 2.41 -4.61 -7.83
C SER A 21 2.15 -5.27 -6.47
N MET A 22 1.91 -6.59 -6.44
CA MET A 22 1.77 -7.35 -5.20
C MET A 22 3.08 -7.43 -4.40
N LEU A 23 4.21 -7.50 -5.09
CA LEU A 23 5.53 -7.42 -4.42
C LEU A 23 5.74 -6.04 -3.77
N LEU A 24 5.39 -4.96 -4.46
CA LEU A 24 5.43 -3.60 -3.89
C LEU A 24 4.55 -3.49 -2.64
N TRP A 25 3.36 -4.10 -2.65
CA TRP A 25 2.50 -4.21 -1.46
C TRP A 25 3.23 -4.84 -0.28
N CYS A 26 3.89 -6.00 -0.49
CA CYS A 26 4.64 -6.68 0.56
C CYS A 26 5.82 -5.85 1.07
N VAL A 27 6.52 -5.13 0.19
CA VAL A 27 7.63 -4.23 0.56
C VAL A 27 7.12 -3.08 1.44
N VAL A 28 6.03 -2.44 1.03
CA VAL A 28 5.42 -1.34 1.81
C VAL A 28 4.88 -1.84 3.15
N SER A 29 4.26 -3.01 3.18
CA SER A 29 3.77 -3.62 4.43
C SER A 29 4.92 -3.95 5.40
N SER A 30 6.02 -4.48 4.89
CA SER A 30 7.24 -4.73 5.67
C SER A 30 7.87 -3.45 6.18
N PHE A 31 7.86 -2.39 5.38
CA PHE A 31 8.34 -1.06 5.78
C PHE A 31 7.50 -0.49 6.94
N TRP A 32 6.18 -0.53 6.86
CA TRP A 32 5.30 -0.11 7.95
C TRP A 32 5.52 -0.94 9.22
N MET A 33 5.68 -2.27 9.09
CA MET A 33 5.97 -3.14 10.22
C MET A 33 7.34 -2.80 10.86
N PHE A 34 8.35 -2.49 10.05
CA PHE A 34 9.65 -2.05 10.52
C PHE A 34 9.54 -0.75 11.33
N LEU A 35 8.85 0.26 10.82
CA LEU A 35 8.61 1.50 11.56
C LEU A 35 7.83 1.24 12.86
N ALA A 36 6.77 0.43 12.80
CA ALA A 36 6.00 0.05 13.98
C ALA A 36 6.86 -0.63 15.04
N SER A 37 7.81 -1.49 14.65
CA SER A 37 8.73 -2.16 15.58
C SER A 37 9.66 -1.19 16.31
N ILE A 38 10.11 -0.13 15.63
CA ILE A 38 10.97 0.90 16.21
C ILE A 38 10.18 1.80 17.18
N PHE A 39 9.01 2.29 16.72
CA PHE A 39 8.25 3.32 17.44
C PHE A 39 7.29 2.78 18.49
N SER A 40 7.16 1.45 18.63
CA SER A 40 6.29 0.83 19.66
C SER A 40 6.98 0.55 20.99
N GLY A 41 8.18 1.08 21.22
CA GLY A 41 8.96 0.82 22.44
C GLY A 41 8.25 1.21 23.74
N ASP A 42 7.49 2.29 23.70
CA ASP A 42 6.77 2.85 24.86
C ASP A 42 5.45 2.14 25.17
N LEU A 43 5.00 1.23 24.30
CA LEU A 43 3.78 0.46 24.52
C LEU A 43 4.01 -0.62 25.59
N HIS A 44 2.94 -0.91 26.37
CA HIS A 44 2.96 -2.02 27.32
C HIS A 44 3.33 -3.34 26.58
N LYS A 45 4.13 -4.19 27.22
CA LYS A 45 4.72 -5.39 26.61
C LYS A 45 3.68 -6.31 25.94
N SER A 46 2.54 -6.57 26.61
CA SER A 46 1.47 -7.41 26.05
C SER A 46 0.90 -6.81 24.77
N LEU A 47 0.49 -5.54 24.83
CA LEU A 47 -0.06 -4.81 23.69
C LEU A 47 0.92 -4.78 22.52
N ARG A 48 2.20 -4.49 22.77
CA ARG A 48 3.25 -4.47 21.75
C ARG A 48 3.43 -5.82 21.07
N ILE A 49 3.45 -6.90 21.84
CA ILE A 49 3.61 -8.27 21.31
C ILE A 49 2.42 -8.61 20.41
N ASN A 50 1.19 -8.41 20.88
CA ASN A 50 -0.02 -8.70 20.11
C ASN A 50 -0.12 -7.84 18.84
N PHE A 51 0.28 -6.57 18.93
CA PHE A 51 0.33 -5.65 17.80
C PHE A 51 1.30 -6.11 16.71
N LEU A 52 2.56 -6.37 17.08
CA LEU A 52 3.57 -6.81 16.12
C LEU A 52 3.30 -8.23 15.59
N ALA A 53 2.75 -9.11 16.41
CA ALA A 53 2.33 -10.44 15.98
C ALA A 53 1.22 -10.37 14.94
N THR A 54 0.21 -9.51 15.13
CA THR A 54 -0.87 -9.31 14.16
C THR A 54 -0.32 -8.77 12.83
N MET A 55 0.58 -7.77 12.86
CA MET A 55 1.25 -7.29 11.65
C MET A 55 2.05 -8.39 10.97
N GLY A 56 2.77 -9.22 11.73
CA GLY A 56 3.52 -10.35 11.21
C GLY A 56 2.63 -11.38 10.52
N ILE A 57 1.47 -11.71 11.10
CA ILE A 57 0.50 -12.62 10.49
C ILE A 57 -0.05 -12.06 9.18
N LEU A 58 -0.39 -10.76 9.13
CA LEU A 58 -0.84 -10.11 7.90
C LEU A 58 0.24 -10.16 6.81
N ASN A 59 1.48 -9.79 7.15
CA ASN A 59 2.61 -9.85 6.21
C ASN A 59 2.83 -11.27 5.69
N LEU A 60 2.82 -12.27 6.58
CA LEU A 60 2.97 -13.67 6.21
C LEU A 60 1.85 -14.10 5.24
N GLY A 61 0.60 -13.71 5.52
CA GLY A 61 -0.53 -14.02 4.65
C GLY A 61 -0.35 -13.46 3.23
N PHE A 62 0.07 -12.20 3.10
CA PHE A 62 0.34 -11.59 1.80
C PHE A 62 1.56 -12.22 1.09
N LEU A 63 2.63 -12.53 1.81
CA LEU A 63 3.79 -13.22 1.23
C LEU A 63 3.42 -14.61 0.71
N LEU A 64 2.64 -15.39 1.46
CA LEU A 64 2.14 -16.69 1.01
C LEU A 64 1.24 -16.55 -0.22
N PHE A 65 0.37 -15.54 -0.23
CA PHE A 65 -0.47 -15.24 -1.41
C PHE A 65 0.38 -14.92 -2.63
N VAL A 66 1.39 -14.06 -2.51
CA VAL A 66 2.30 -13.72 -3.63
C VAL A 66 3.01 -14.96 -4.15
N VAL A 67 3.57 -15.79 -3.27
CA VAL A 67 4.27 -17.00 -3.69
C VAL A 67 3.33 -18.01 -4.37
N ALA A 68 2.10 -18.13 -3.88
CA ALA A 68 1.16 -19.13 -4.38
C ALA A 68 0.42 -18.73 -5.67
N THR A 69 0.15 -17.43 -5.88
CA THR A 69 -0.76 -16.96 -6.93
C THR A 69 -0.19 -15.89 -7.84
N SER A 70 0.86 -15.20 -7.43
CA SER A 70 1.36 -13.99 -8.10
C SER A 70 2.88 -13.88 -8.01
N ASN A 71 3.57 -14.99 -8.19
CA ASN A 71 5.02 -15.08 -8.01
C ASN A 71 5.78 -14.24 -9.05
N PRO A 72 6.43 -13.12 -8.66
CA PRO A 72 7.15 -12.26 -9.59
C PRO A 72 8.48 -12.86 -10.07
N PHE A 73 8.89 -13.99 -9.49
CA PHE A 73 10.14 -14.68 -9.82
C PHE A 73 9.96 -15.90 -10.73
N ASP A 74 8.73 -16.15 -11.20
CA ASP A 74 8.45 -17.22 -12.15
C ASP A 74 9.19 -16.95 -13.46
N ARG A 75 9.81 -18.01 -13.98
CA ARG A 75 10.62 -17.92 -15.20
C ARG A 75 9.81 -18.35 -16.40
N THR A 76 9.88 -17.56 -17.47
CA THR A 76 9.35 -17.95 -18.78
C THR A 76 10.17 -19.10 -19.37
N MET A 77 9.52 -20.07 -20.02
CA MET A 77 10.20 -21.21 -20.67
C MET A 77 11.12 -20.76 -21.79
N THR A 78 10.76 -19.70 -22.51
CA THR A 78 11.56 -19.06 -23.55
C THR A 78 12.04 -17.72 -23.06
N VAL A 79 13.35 -17.53 -23.03
CA VAL A 79 13.95 -16.23 -22.66
C VAL A 79 13.81 -15.29 -23.85
N PRO A 80 13.05 -14.20 -23.76
CA PRO A 80 12.95 -13.22 -24.83
C PRO A 80 14.30 -12.47 -25.01
N ILE A 81 14.55 -11.99 -26.23
CA ILE A 81 15.78 -11.22 -26.55
C ILE A 81 15.81 -9.90 -25.78
N ASP A 82 14.64 -9.29 -25.54
CA ASP A 82 14.48 -8.10 -24.70
C ASP A 82 13.15 -8.20 -23.93
N GLY A 83 13.00 -7.35 -22.91
CA GLY A 83 11.75 -7.24 -22.14
C GLY A 83 10.62 -6.61 -22.94
N GLY A 84 9.38 -6.90 -22.56
CA GLY A 84 8.20 -6.29 -23.16
C GLY A 84 8.16 -4.77 -22.96
N ASP A 85 7.54 -4.08 -23.93
CA ASP A 85 7.28 -2.64 -23.83
C ASP A 85 6.22 -2.36 -22.74
N LEU A 86 6.40 -1.22 -22.09
CA LEU A 86 5.39 -0.67 -21.22
C LEU A 86 4.26 -0.08 -22.07
N ASN A 87 3.00 -0.35 -21.72
CA ASN A 87 1.85 0.25 -22.36
C ASN A 87 2.04 1.80 -22.46
N PRO A 88 1.84 2.43 -23.62
CA PRO A 88 2.00 3.87 -23.79
C PRO A 88 1.26 4.71 -22.74
N LEU A 89 0.04 4.34 -22.34
CA LEU A 89 -0.72 5.00 -21.29
C LEU A 89 -0.07 4.91 -19.89
N LEU A 90 0.86 3.97 -19.72
CA LEU A 90 1.63 3.80 -18.49
C LEU A 90 2.99 4.50 -18.54
N GLN A 91 3.39 5.03 -19.69
CA GLN A 91 4.63 5.82 -19.83
C GLN A 91 4.39 7.28 -19.40
N ASP A 92 3.90 7.44 -18.18
CA ASP A 92 3.50 8.69 -17.58
C ASP A 92 4.05 8.84 -16.16
N PHE A 93 4.19 10.09 -15.70
CA PHE A 93 4.60 10.39 -14.33
C PHE A 93 3.63 9.83 -13.29
N GLY A 94 2.35 9.71 -13.65
CA GLY A 94 1.32 9.10 -12.82
C GLY A 94 1.68 7.66 -12.40
N LEU A 95 2.19 6.83 -13.32
CA LEU A 95 2.64 5.48 -13.00
C LEU A 95 3.80 5.46 -11.99
N ILE A 96 4.68 6.46 -12.02
CA ILE A 96 5.83 6.50 -11.13
C ILE A 96 5.40 6.80 -9.69
N VAL A 97 4.48 7.73 -9.50
CA VAL A 97 4.20 8.31 -8.18
C VAL A 97 2.89 7.83 -7.56
N HIS A 98 1.81 7.70 -8.37
CA HIS A 98 0.49 7.37 -7.84
C HIS A 98 0.44 6.01 -7.14
N PRO A 99 0.88 4.87 -7.72
CA PRO A 99 0.75 3.57 -7.06
C PRO A 99 1.54 3.47 -5.75
N PRO A 100 2.80 3.93 -5.65
CA PRO A 100 3.51 3.95 -4.38
C PRO A 100 2.82 4.79 -3.30
N MET A 101 2.30 5.99 -3.65
CA MET A 101 1.58 6.84 -2.70
C MET A 101 0.28 6.18 -2.23
N LEU A 102 -0.48 5.59 -3.15
CA LEU A 102 -1.70 4.88 -2.81
C LEU A 102 -1.41 3.71 -1.87
N TYR A 103 -0.38 2.91 -2.15
CA TYR A 103 0.01 1.78 -1.30
C TYR A 103 0.54 2.22 0.07
N MET A 104 1.34 3.28 0.13
CA MET A 104 1.76 3.85 1.42
C MET A 104 0.55 4.19 2.31
N GLY A 105 -0.49 4.77 1.73
CA GLY A 105 -1.72 5.07 2.45
C GLY A 105 -2.53 3.83 2.79
N TYR A 106 -2.89 3.04 1.80
CA TYR A 106 -3.77 1.89 1.97
C TYR A 106 -3.17 0.83 2.90
N VAL A 107 -1.93 0.41 2.62
CA VAL A 107 -1.21 -0.60 3.42
C VAL A 107 -0.85 -0.06 4.80
N GLY A 108 -0.62 1.25 4.94
CA GLY A 108 -0.36 1.89 6.23
C GLY A 108 -1.50 1.71 7.24
N LEU A 109 -2.73 1.55 6.78
CA LEU A 109 -3.87 1.24 7.64
C LEU A 109 -3.79 -0.15 8.30
N SER A 110 -2.92 -1.05 7.82
CA SER A 110 -2.63 -2.31 8.50
C SER A 110 -2.05 -2.11 9.90
N VAL A 111 -1.30 -1.02 10.12
CA VAL A 111 -0.80 -0.61 11.44
C VAL A 111 -1.99 -0.33 12.37
N VAL A 112 -2.95 0.46 11.89
CA VAL A 112 -4.14 0.85 12.65
C VAL A 112 -5.00 -0.36 12.98
N PHE A 113 -5.24 -1.22 11.98
CA PHE A 113 -5.98 -2.46 12.14
C PHE A 113 -5.31 -3.38 13.16
N SER A 114 -4.00 -3.62 13.01
CA SER A 114 -3.25 -4.51 13.91
C SER A 114 -3.22 -3.99 15.34
N PHE A 115 -3.16 -2.67 15.51
CA PHE A 115 -3.23 -2.04 16.82
C PHE A 115 -4.62 -2.21 17.45
N ALA A 116 -5.69 -2.02 16.68
CA ALA A 116 -7.06 -2.23 17.15
C ALA A 116 -7.28 -3.69 17.58
N ILE A 117 -6.80 -4.66 16.79
CA ILE A 117 -6.84 -6.08 17.18
C ILE A 117 -6.07 -6.34 18.48
N ALA A 118 -4.87 -5.77 18.63
CA ALA A 118 -4.09 -5.91 19.85
C ALA A 118 -4.81 -5.35 21.09
N CYS A 119 -5.50 -4.22 20.94
CA CYS A 119 -6.32 -3.64 22.01
C CYS A 119 -7.48 -4.54 22.44
N CYS A 120 -8.03 -5.36 21.56
CA CYS A 120 -9.10 -6.32 21.90
C CYS A 120 -8.63 -7.44 22.86
N PHE A 121 -7.32 -7.68 22.97
CA PHE A 121 -6.75 -8.66 23.90
C PHE A 121 -6.41 -8.07 25.27
N GLU A 122 -6.55 -6.77 25.45
CA GLU A 122 -6.29 -6.10 26.72
C GLU A 122 -7.60 -5.92 27.50
N SER A 123 -7.52 -5.97 28.84
CA SER A 123 -8.70 -5.85 29.71
C SER A 123 -9.27 -4.44 29.79
N ASP A 124 -8.40 -3.42 29.67
CA ASP A 124 -8.76 -2.01 29.84
C ASP A 124 -8.24 -1.18 28.67
N PHE A 125 -9.11 -0.35 28.10
CA PHE A 125 -8.72 0.60 27.08
C PHE A 125 -8.15 1.88 27.70
N LYS A 126 -6.94 2.28 27.31
CA LYS A 126 -6.28 3.49 27.80
C LYS A 126 -6.35 4.63 26.78
N LYS A 127 -6.64 5.83 27.26
CA LYS A 127 -6.74 7.03 26.43
C LYS A 127 -5.42 7.33 25.67
N GLU A 128 -4.28 7.02 26.28
CA GLU A 128 -2.95 7.20 25.70
C GLU A 128 -2.75 6.39 24.40
N TRP A 129 -3.47 5.26 24.26
CA TRP A 129 -3.41 4.42 23.06
C TRP A 129 -4.03 5.11 21.86
N ALA A 130 -5.12 5.86 22.05
CA ALA A 130 -5.71 6.68 20.99
C ALA A 130 -4.75 7.78 20.53
N GLN A 131 -3.98 8.36 21.46
CA GLN A 131 -2.96 9.36 21.14
C GLN A 131 -1.78 8.73 20.40
N TRP A 132 -1.36 7.52 20.76
CA TRP A 132 -0.26 6.81 20.12
C TRP A 132 -0.59 6.40 18.68
N ILE A 133 -1.80 5.95 18.40
CA ILE A 133 -2.19 5.49 17.05
C ILE A 133 -2.49 6.65 16.09
N ARG A 134 -2.83 7.82 16.60
CA ARG A 134 -3.25 8.97 15.78
C ARG A 134 -2.23 9.41 14.72
N PRO A 135 -0.92 9.52 14.99
CA PRO A 135 0.08 9.84 13.96
C PRO A 135 0.12 8.81 12.82
N TRP A 136 -0.10 7.53 13.12
CA TRP A 136 -0.13 6.45 12.14
C TRP A 136 -1.36 6.57 11.22
N ILE A 137 -2.52 6.88 11.81
CA ILE A 137 -3.74 7.14 11.03
C ILE A 137 -3.52 8.36 10.13
N LEU A 138 -2.98 9.44 10.68
CA LEU A 138 -2.75 10.69 9.93
C LEU A 138 -1.76 10.47 8.78
N ALA A 139 -0.66 9.77 8.99
CA ALA A 139 0.31 9.46 7.95
C ALA A 139 -0.32 8.61 6.84
N SER A 140 -1.02 7.53 7.19
CA SER A 140 -1.71 6.66 6.24
C SER A 140 -2.79 7.42 5.47
N TRP A 141 -3.60 8.22 6.15
CA TRP A 141 -4.64 9.05 5.55
C TRP A 141 -4.05 10.10 4.60
N SER A 142 -2.93 10.72 4.95
CA SER A 142 -2.27 11.71 4.10
C SER A 142 -1.73 11.10 2.81
N PHE A 143 -1.06 9.94 2.90
CA PHE A 143 -0.60 9.21 1.72
C PHE A 143 -1.76 8.74 0.85
N LEU A 144 -2.84 8.24 1.46
CA LEU A 144 -4.03 7.80 0.74
C LEU A 144 -4.72 8.98 0.04
N THR A 145 -4.81 10.13 0.69
CA THR A 145 -5.34 11.37 0.09
C THR A 145 -4.54 11.79 -1.14
N LEU A 146 -3.21 11.82 -1.00
CA LEU A 146 -2.33 12.15 -2.12
C LEU A 146 -2.42 11.09 -3.24
N GLY A 147 -2.47 9.81 -2.88
CA GLY A 147 -2.63 8.73 -3.84
C GLY A 147 -3.94 8.84 -4.62
N ILE A 148 -5.07 9.07 -3.96
CA ILE A 148 -6.38 9.27 -4.60
C ILE A 148 -6.34 10.50 -5.52
N ALA A 149 -5.85 11.63 -5.03
CA ALA A 149 -5.78 12.86 -5.82
C ALA A 149 -4.91 12.71 -7.08
N LEU A 150 -3.74 12.09 -6.95
CA LEU A 150 -2.86 11.82 -8.08
C LEU A 150 -3.47 10.84 -9.09
N GLY A 151 -4.18 9.81 -8.62
CA GLY A 151 -4.88 8.86 -9.48
C GLY A 151 -6.01 9.50 -10.25
N SER A 152 -6.82 10.32 -9.58
CA SER A 152 -7.89 11.08 -10.22
C SER A 152 -7.35 12.06 -11.27
N TRP A 153 -6.25 12.75 -10.95
CA TRP A 153 -5.60 13.65 -11.88
C TRP A 153 -5.03 12.89 -13.10
N TRP A 154 -4.37 11.76 -12.88
CA TRP A 154 -3.84 10.92 -13.96
C TRP A 154 -4.97 10.39 -14.86
N ALA A 155 -6.05 9.86 -14.30
CA ALA A 155 -7.21 9.40 -15.04
C ALA A 155 -7.85 10.53 -15.87
N TYR A 156 -7.90 11.75 -15.33
CA TYR A 156 -8.50 12.91 -16.00
C TYR A 156 -7.83 13.24 -17.32
N TYR A 157 -6.50 13.31 -17.38
CA TYR A 157 -5.82 13.71 -18.61
C TYR A 157 -5.41 12.53 -19.49
N GLU A 158 -5.20 11.33 -18.93
CA GLU A 158 -4.70 10.18 -19.69
C GLU A 158 -5.83 9.32 -20.27
N LEU A 159 -6.90 9.08 -19.52
CA LEU A 159 -7.97 8.19 -19.93
C LEU A 159 -9.04 8.87 -20.79
N GLY A 160 -9.11 10.19 -20.80
CA GLY A 160 -10.06 10.94 -21.61
C GLY A 160 -11.53 10.72 -21.24
N TRP A 161 -11.81 10.27 -20.04
CA TRP A 161 -13.19 10.02 -19.58
C TRP A 161 -13.99 11.28 -19.28
N GLY A 162 -13.37 12.47 -19.31
CA GLY A 162 -14.04 13.76 -19.19
C GLY A 162 -14.36 14.22 -17.76
N GLY A 163 -13.83 13.57 -16.76
CA GLY A 163 -14.05 13.91 -15.35
C GLY A 163 -12.93 13.45 -14.44
N TRP A 164 -13.05 13.81 -13.15
CA TRP A 164 -12.07 13.49 -12.12
C TRP A 164 -12.41 12.23 -11.32
N TRP A 165 -13.63 11.74 -11.37
CA TRP A 165 -14.10 10.64 -10.57
C TRP A 165 -15.18 9.85 -11.29
N PHE A 166 -15.07 8.53 -11.33
CA PHE A 166 -15.92 7.65 -12.13
C PHE A 166 -16.52 6.49 -11.34
N TRP A 167 -16.25 6.40 -10.03
CA TRP A 167 -16.71 5.30 -9.19
C TRP A 167 -16.26 3.93 -9.70
N ASP A 168 -15.08 3.87 -10.27
CA ASP A 168 -14.50 2.60 -10.68
C ASP A 168 -14.12 1.72 -9.47
N PRO A 169 -13.80 0.42 -9.66
CA PRO A 169 -13.43 -0.46 -8.55
C PRO A 169 -12.23 0.04 -7.72
N VAL A 170 -11.23 0.65 -8.34
CA VAL A 170 -10.03 1.15 -7.66
C VAL A 170 -10.33 2.39 -6.84
N GLU A 171 -11.09 3.32 -7.42
CA GLU A 171 -11.57 4.53 -6.73
C GLU A 171 -12.39 4.16 -5.50
N ASN A 172 -13.36 3.25 -5.64
CA ASN A 172 -14.19 2.77 -4.53
C ASN A 172 -13.36 2.06 -3.46
N ALA A 173 -12.41 1.19 -3.86
CA ALA A 173 -11.56 0.46 -2.93
C ALA A 173 -10.66 1.38 -2.10
N SER A 174 -10.23 2.51 -2.66
CA SER A 174 -9.40 3.50 -1.96
C SER A 174 -10.23 4.50 -1.14
N PHE A 175 -11.39 4.87 -1.62
CA PHE A 175 -12.24 5.88 -0.98
C PHE A 175 -12.90 5.38 0.31
N MET A 176 -13.34 4.11 0.36
CA MET A 176 -13.91 3.53 1.57
C MET A 176 -12.98 3.62 2.78
N PRO A 177 -11.72 3.12 2.73
CA PRO A 177 -10.80 3.24 3.86
C PRO A 177 -10.39 4.69 4.14
N TRP A 178 -10.40 5.57 3.15
CA TRP A 178 -10.17 6.99 3.36
C TRP A 178 -11.26 7.63 4.21
N LEU A 179 -12.55 7.32 3.96
CA LEU A 179 -13.69 7.77 4.77
C LEU A 179 -13.58 7.26 6.21
N MET A 180 -13.30 5.96 6.38
CA MET A 180 -13.14 5.37 7.70
C MET A 180 -11.98 5.97 8.49
N SER A 181 -10.85 6.24 7.82
CA SER A 181 -9.69 6.89 8.43
C SER A 181 -10.00 8.35 8.82
N THR A 182 -10.80 9.05 8.01
CA THR A 182 -11.29 10.40 8.33
C THR A 182 -12.13 10.37 9.61
N ALA A 183 -13.04 9.40 9.75
CA ALA A 183 -13.82 9.23 10.98
C ALA A 183 -12.94 8.89 12.20
N LEU A 184 -11.90 8.08 12.03
CA LEU A 184 -10.98 7.73 13.12
C LEU A 184 -10.10 8.89 13.59
N LEU A 185 -9.87 9.91 12.76
CA LEU A 185 -9.09 11.09 13.11
C LEU A 185 -9.85 12.06 14.02
N HIS A 186 -11.19 12.04 14.01
CA HIS A 186 -12.09 12.87 14.79
C HIS A 186 -12.64 12.17 16.03
#